data_d9a0481a417cc5788fdf2fccaaf0a994
#
_entry.id   d9a0481a417cc5788fdf2fccaaf0a994
#
_cell.length_a   1.000
_cell.length_b   1.000
_cell.length_c   1.000
_cell.angle_alpha   90.00
_cell.angle_beta   90.00
_cell.angle_gamma   90.00
#
_symmetry.space_group_name_H-M   'P 1'
#
loop_
_entity.id
_entity.type
_entity.pdbx_description
1 polymer ?
#
loop_
_entity_poly.entity_id
_entity_poly.type
_entity_poly.pdbx_seq_one_letter_code
_entity_poly.pdbx_strand_id
1 'polypeptide(L)'
;PTTSSAASDVYKRQSEVYGKLTKSAKNQLKTKFENFFACGISIIIHPKNPMAPIFHANLRYFELYDDDNNIVDKWFGGGMDLTPFYIFKDDCIHFHSVCKKICDNYNSTFYTTFKKKCDEYFWNHHRNEARGVGGLFFDYCRENSTMSIEDWYSFVVEIGNALMDAYIPIIDKRKDLNFSHKNREWQKIRRGRYVEFNLVHDLSLIH
;
A
#
# COMPACT_ATOMS: atom_id res chain seq x y z
N PRO A 1 35.21 0.75 -12.56
CA PRO A 1 33.92 1.22 -12.10
C PRO A 1 32.97 0.02 -12.04
N THR A 2 32.74 -0.48 -10.85
CA THR A 2 31.72 -1.50 -10.60
C THR A 2 30.38 -0.80 -10.76
N THR A 3 29.72 -1.01 -11.88
CA THR A 3 28.31 -0.68 -12.03
C THR A 3 27.55 -1.58 -11.08
N SER A 4 27.23 -1.08 -9.91
CA SER A 4 26.21 -1.66 -9.05
C SER A 4 24.91 -1.64 -9.86
N SER A 5 24.60 -2.75 -10.52
CA SER A 5 23.30 -2.92 -11.14
C SER A 5 22.32 -3.14 -10.00
N ALA A 6 21.67 -2.06 -9.55
CA ALA A 6 20.61 -2.20 -8.56
C ALA A 6 19.62 -3.26 -9.04
N ALA A 7 19.34 -4.26 -8.20
CA ALA A 7 18.44 -5.36 -8.54
C ALA A 7 16.98 -4.91 -8.74
N SER A 8 16.68 -3.65 -8.39
CA SER A 8 15.33 -3.06 -8.47
C SER A 8 15.41 -1.53 -8.46
N ASP A 9 14.37 -0.87 -8.98
CA ASP A 9 14.10 0.54 -8.75
C ASP A 9 13.25 0.66 -7.48
N VAL A 10 13.74 1.39 -6.48
CA VAL A 10 13.04 1.59 -5.21
C VAL A 10 12.66 3.06 -5.10
N TYR A 11 11.38 3.33 -4.97
CA TYR A 11 10.84 4.65 -4.69
C TYR A 11 10.33 4.68 -3.26
N LYS A 12 10.98 5.49 -2.42
CA LYS A 12 10.58 5.73 -1.04
C LYS A 12 10.23 7.20 -0.90
N ARG A 13 9.06 7.50 -0.37
CA ARG A 13 8.63 8.85 -0.04
C ARG A 13 8.19 8.87 1.42
N GLN A 14 8.72 9.83 2.17
CA GLN A 14 8.20 10.25 3.47
C GLN A 14 7.61 11.64 3.29
N SER A 15 6.49 11.91 3.91
CA SER A 15 5.85 13.22 3.87
C SER A 15 5.29 13.56 5.24
N GLU A 16 5.36 14.83 5.55
CA GLU A 16 4.69 15.49 6.66
C GLU A 16 4.10 16.78 6.09
N VAL A 17 2.80 16.94 6.19
CA VAL A 17 2.06 17.99 5.53
C VAL A 17 1.09 18.63 6.51
N TYR A 18 1.15 19.96 6.59
CA TYR A 18 0.16 20.80 7.26
C TYR A 18 -0.54 21.63 6.19
N GLY A 19 -1.84 21.87 6.35
CA GLY A 19 -2.52 22.68 5.39
C GLY A 19 -4.01 22.83 5.63
N LYS A 20 -4.67 23.32 4.58
CA LYS A 20 -6.12 23.46 4.53
C LYS A 20 -6.72 22.50 3.51
N LEU A 21 -7.77 21.80 3.92
CA LEU A 21 -8.53 20.92 3.05
C LEU A 21 -9.16 21.70 1.90
N THR A 22 -9.10 21.14 0.71
CA THR A 22 -9.87 21.64 -0.44
C THR A 22 -11.38 21.46 -0.20
N LYS A 23 -12.21 22.20 -0.94
CA LYS A 23 -13.69 22.02 -0.88
C LYS A 23 -14.10 20.58 -1.16
N SER A 24 -13.46 19.92 -2.11
CA SER A 24 -13.71 18.53 -2.47
C SER A 24 -13.41 17.61 -1.29
N ALA A 25 -12.23 17.75 -0.65
CA ALA A 25 -11.84 16.96 0.51
C ALA A 25 -12.77 17.19 1.72
N LYS A 26 -13.18 18.44 1.98
CA LYS A 26 -14.18 18.75 3.03
C LYS A 26 -15.51 18.05 2.78
N ASN A 27 -15.97 18.03 1.55
CA ASN A 27 -17.23 17.34 1.17
C ASN A 27 -17.09 15.83 1.36
N GLN A 28 -15.98 15.25 0.95
CA GLN A 28 -15.71 13.82 1.10
C GLN A 28 -15.64 13.40 2.58
N LEU A 29 -14.98 14.19 3.42
CA LEU A 29 -14.88 13.98 4.87
C LEU A 29 -16.13 14.40 5.64
N LYS A 30 -17.08 15.06 4.97
CA LYS A 30 -18.31 15.61 5.56
C LYS A 30 -18.02 16.51 6.77
N THR A 31 -17.01 17.35 6.66
CA THR A 31 -16.53 18.22 7.73
C THR A 31 -16.66 19.70 7.37
N LYS A 32 -16.86 20.54 8.39
CA LYS A 32 -16.78 22.00 8.26
C LYS A 32 -15.35 22.52 8.48
N PHE A 33 -14.53 21.76 9.16
CA PHE A 33 -13.17 22.13 9.49
C PHE A 33 -12.23 21.99 8.29
N GLU A 34 -11.15 22.74 8.27
CA GLU A 34 -10.25 22.75 7.13
C GLU A 34 -8.77 22.52 7.47
N ASN A 35 -8.35 22.84 8.71
CA ASN A 35 -6.95 22.67 9.09
C ASN A 35 -6.65 21.20 9.34
N PHE A 36 -5.59 20.69 8.75
CA PHE A 36 -5.20 19.30 8.89
C PHE A 36 -3.69 19.12 9.02
N PHE A 37 -3.32 18.02 9.62
CA PHE A 37 -1.99 17.41 9.58
C PHE A 37 -2.08 16.03 8.97
N ALA A 38 -1.11 15.67 8.14
CA ALA A 38 -0.98 14.33 7.61
C ALA A 38 0.49 13.94 7.54
N CYS A 39 0.82 12.73 7.95
CA CYS A 39 2.14 12.18 7.71
C CYS A 39 2.06 10.74 7.22
N GLY A 40 3.11 10.30 6.55
CA GLY A 40 3.14 8.93 6.05
C GLY A 40 4.43 8.55 5.35
N ILE A 41 4.52 7.25 5.07
CA ILE A 41 5.59 6.64 4.30
C ILE A 41 4.98 5.81 3.17
N SER A 42 5.53 5.94 1.97
CA SER A 42 5.17 5.13 0.81
C SER A 42 6.42 4.51 0.21
N ILE A 43 6.33 3.23 -0.14
CA ILE A 43 7.40 2.46 -0.75
C ILE A 43 6.84 1.72 -1.95
N ILE A 44 7.50 1.86 -3.11
CA ILE A 44 7.23 1.04 -4.28
C ILE A 44 8.56 0.45 -4.75
N ILE A 45 8.59 -0.86 -4.93
CA ILE A 45 9.76 -1.58 -5.42
C ILE A 45 9.42 -2.21 -6.77
N HIS A 46 10.13 -1.77 -7.82
CA HIS A 46 10.03 -2.30 -9.17
C HIS A 46 11.26 -3.17 -9.47
N PRO A 47 11.20 -4.50 -9.33
CA PRO A 47 12.33 -5.37 -9.58
C PRO A 47 12.71 -5.40 -11.06
N LYS A 48 14.02 -5.52 -11.35
CA LYS A 48 14.49 -5.67 -12.73
C LYS A 48 14.05 -7.01 -13.32
N ASN A 49 14.13 -8.10 -12.54
CA ASN A 49 13.78 -9.42 -13.02
C ASN A 49 12.26 -9.56 -13.17
N PRO A 50 11.74 -9.97 -14.34
CA PRO A 50 10.30 -10.18 -14.57
C PRO A 50 9.70 -11.28 -13.69
N MET A 51 10.51 -12.18 -13.12
CA MET A 51 10.02 -13.24 -12.23
C MET A 51 9.76 -12.74 -10.81
N ALA A 52 10.29 -11.57 -10.44
CA ALA A 52 10.05 -10.95 -9.16
C ALA A 52 8.84 -9.98 -9.22
N PRO A 53 7.96 -9.97 -8.21
CA PRO A 53 6.77 -9.11 -8.19
C PRO A 53 7.10 -7.67 -7.81
N ILE A 54 6.27 -6.71 -8.27
CA ILE A 54 6.23 -5.36 -7.69
C ILE A 54 5.67 -5.47 -6.27
N PHE A 55 6.26 -4.72 -5.36
CA PHE A 55 5.78 -4.55 -4.00
C PHE A 55 5.44 -3.08 -3.74
N HIS A 56 4.30 -2.83 -3.12
CA HIS A 56 3.87 -1.51 -2.69
C HIS A 56 3.44 -1.56 -1.23
N ALA A 57 3.80 -0.53 -0.48
CA ALA A 57 3.27 -0.28 0.86
C ALA A 57 3.07 1.22 1.08
N ASN A 58 2.03 1.56 1.80
CA ASN A 58 1.73 2.93 2.24
C ASN A 58 1.20 2.87 3.65
N LEU A 59 1.75 3.68 4.54
CA LEU A 59 1.29 3.84 5.92
C LEU A 59 1.14 5.33 6.18
N ARG A 60 0.00 5.74 6.72
CA ARG A 60 -0.33 7.14 6.92
C ARG A 60 -1.13 7.38 8.18
N TYR A 61 -0.97 8.57 8.72
CA TYR A 61 -1.73 9.13 9.83
C TYR A 61 -2.29 10.49 9.44
N PHE A 62 -3.47 10.81 9.93
CA PHE A 62 -4.18 12.04 9.63
C PHE A 62 -4.84 12.61 10.89
N GLU A 63 -4.81 13.93 11.03
CA GLU A 63 -5.51 14.72 12.04
C GLU A 63 -6.27 15.87 11.39
N LEU A 64 -7.43 16.16 11.93
CA LEU A 64 -8.25 17.32 11.59
C LEU A 64 -8.41 18.20 12.81
N TYR A 65 -8.30 19.50 12.60
CA TYR A 65 -8.32 20.50 13.68
C TYR A 65 -9.50 21.46 13.54
N ASP A 66 -10.03 21.92 14.67
CA ASP A 66 -10.95 23.04 14.73
C ASP A 66 -10.21 24.41 14.62
N ASP A 67 -10.98 25.50 14.72
CA ASP A 67 -10.44 26.85 14.64
C ASP A 67 -9.59 27.24 15.85
N ASP A 68 -9.77 26.54 16.98
CA ASP A 68 -9.00 26.69 18.22
C ASP A 68 -7.77 25.76 18.28
N ASN A 69 -7.48 25.07 17.18
CA ASN A 69 -6.38 24.14 17.04
C ASN A 69 -6.49 22.88 17.92
N ASN A 70 -7.70 22.46 18.29
CA ASN A 70 -7.94 21.18 18.94
C ASN A 70 -8.16 20.09 17.88
N ILE A 71 -7.66 18.87 18.13
CA ILE A 71 -7.90 17.71 17.28
C ILE A 71 -9.37 17.30 17.40
N VAL A 72 -10.11 17.37 16.30
CA VAL A 72 -11.53 16.99 16.21
C VAL A 72 -11.76 15.63 15.54
N ASP A 73 -10.79 15.15 14.78
CA ASP A 73 -10.80 13.82 14.19
C ASP A 73 -9.38 13.36 13.91
N LYS A 74 -9.11 12.06 14.02
CA LYS A 74 -7.83 11.46 13.69
C LYS A 74 -7.99 10.00 13.32
N TRP A 75 -7.17 9.53 12.38
CA TRP A 75 -7.21 8.13 11.96
C TRP A 75 -5.91 7.67 11.31
N PHE A 76 -5.75 6.35 11.24
CA PHE A 76 -4.73 5.69 10.45
C PHE A 76 -5.31 5.15 9.16
N GLY A 77 -4.45 5.07 8.13
CA GLY A 77 -4.74 4.41 6.87
C GLY A 77 -3.48 3.78 6.30
N GLY A 78 -3.65 2.88 5.35
CA GLY A 78 -2.50 2.29 4.71
C GLY A 78 -2.80 0.94 4.07
N GLY A 79 -1.74 0.23 3.78
CA GLY A 79 -1.79 -1.10 3.22
C GLY A 79 -0.45 -1.55 2.66
N MET A 80 -0.43 -2.79 2.21
CA MET A 80 0.64 -3.36 1.41
C MET A 80 0.06 -4.35 0.41
N ASP A 81 0.58 -4.37 -0.81
CA ASP A 81 0.11 -5.26 -1.86
C ASP A 81 1.22 -5.76 -2.76
N LEU A 82 0.98 -6.93 -3.38
CA LEU A 82 1.90 -7.60 -4.26
C LEU A 82 1.34 -7.65 -5.69
N THR A 83 2.13 -7.19 -6.67
CA THR A 83 1.76 -7.18 -8.08
C THR A 83 2.76 -8.00 -8.90
N PRO A 84 2.57 -9.32 -9.05
CA PRO A 84 3.44 -10.18 -9.85
C PRO A 84 3.16 -10.01 -11.35
N PHE A 85 4.22 -10.14 -12.17
CA PHE A 85 4.13 -10.32 -13.61
C PHE A 85 3.82 -11.77 -13.98
N TYR A 86 4.37 -12.69 -13.19
CA TYR A 86 4.14 -14.14 -13.24
C TYR A 86 3.78 -14.62 -11.83
N ILE A 87 2.65 -15.34 -11.73
CA ILE A 87 2.14 -15.78 -10.45
C ILE A 87 2.86 -17.05 -10.01
N PHE A 88 3.56 -16.97 -8.88
CA PHE A 88 4.07 -18.12 -8.15
C PHE A 88 3.22 -18.33 -6.90
N LYS A 89 2.57 -19.47 -6.81
CA LYS A 89 1.60 -19.75 -5.73
C LYS A 89 2.22 -19.67 -4.35
N ASP A 90 3.46 -20.14 -4.19
CA ASP A 90 4.19 -20.10 -2.92
C ASP A 90 4.49 -18.68 -2.45
N ASP A 91 4.77 -17.75 -3.38
CA ASP A 91 4.97 -16.34 -3.06
C ASP A 91 3.68 -15.70 -2.56
N CYS A 92 2.56 -16.00 -3.24
CA CYS A 92 1.25 -15.48 -2.82
C CYS A 92 0.86 -16.02 -1.43
N ILE A 93 1.05 -17.31 -1.19
CA ILE A 93 0.79 -17.93 0.12
C ILE A 93 1.65 -17.30 1.20
N HIS A 94 2.95 -17.14 0.96
CA HIS A 94 3.87 -16.51 1.91
C HIS A 94 3.42 -15.09 2.25
N PHE A 95 3.22 -14.23 1.24
CA PHE A 95 2.83 -12.84 1.41
C PHE A 95 1.53 -12.72 2.21
N HIS A 96 0.51 -13.45 1.81
CA HIS A 96 -0.80 -13.42 2.49
C HIS A 96 -0.76 -14.04 3.87
N SER A 97 0.13 -15.02 4.15
CA SER A 97 0.31 -15.57 5.50
C SER A 97 0.89 -14.53 6.47
N VAL A 98 1.84 -13.71 6.02
CA VAL A 98 2.37 -12.59 6.80
C VAL A 98 1.27 -11.55 7.05
N CYS A 99 0.52 -11.15 6.02
CA CYS A 99 -0.62 -10.24 6.16
C CYS A 99 -1.63 -10.74 7.19
N LYS A 100 -2.00 -12.02 7.08
CA LYS A 100 -2.99 -12.64 7.97
C LYS A 100 -2.49 -12.70 9.41
N LYS A 101 -1.24 -13.11 9.63
CA LYS A 101 -0.64 -13.20 10.95
C LYS A 101 -0.70 -11.88 11.71
N ILE A 102 -0.36 -10.77 11.06
CA ILE A 102 -0.43 -9.43 11.67
C ILE A 102 -1.88 -9.09 12.03
N CYS A 103 -2.81 -9.28 11.11
CA CYS A 103 -4.22 -8.98 11.34
C CYS A 103 -4.80 -9.78 12.51
N ASP A 104 -4.47 -11.06 12.59
CA ASP A 104 -4.98 -11.98 13.62
C ASP A 104 -4.52 -11.60 15.05
N ASN A 105 -3.39 -10.88 15.20
CA ASN A 105 -2.94 -10.36 16.50
C ASN A 105 -3.90 -9.31 17.08
N TYR A 106 -4.69 -8.64 16.25
CA TYR A 106 -5.63 -7.58 16.66
C TYR A 106 -7.09 -8.01 16.53
N ASN A 107 -7.46 -8.59 15.38
CA ASN A 107 -8.81 -9.06 15.16
C ASN A 107 -8.85 -10.11 14.02
N SER A 108 -9.47 -11.25 14.27
CA SER A 108 -9.58 -12.36 13.31
C SER A 108 -10.32 -11.99 12.00
N THR A 109 -11.11 -10.93 11.99
CA THR A 109 -11.84 -10.45 10.80
C THR A 109 -11.04 -9.46 9.95
N PHE A 110 -9.95 -8.88 10.49
CA PHE A 110 -9.19 -7.81 9.82
C PHE A 110 -8.61 -8.26 8.50
N TYR A 111 -7.98 -9.44 8.46
CA TYR A 111 -7.39 -9.94 7.22
C TYR A 111 -8.44 -10.05 6.11
N THR A 112 -9.57 -10.68 6.37
CA THR A 112 -10.63 -10.86 5.38
C THR A 112 -11.20 -9.52 4.92
N THR A 113 -11.42 -8.61 5.86
CA THR A 113 -11.97 -7.27 5.58
C THR A 113 -10.98 -6.42 4.77
N PHE A 114 -9.71 -6.36 5.19
CA PHE A 114 -8.72 -5.50 4.54
C PHE A 114 -8.23 -6.07 3.21
N LYS A 115 -8.20 -7.40 3.08
CA LYS A 115 -7.94 -8.05 1.80
C LYS A 115 -9.03 -7.75 0.79
N LYS A 116 -10.29 -7.87 1.19
CA LYS A 116 -11.42 -7.54 0.31
C LYS A 116 -11.37 -6.08 -0.13
N LYS A 117 -11.13 -5.14 0.80
CA LYS A 117 -10.96 -3.72 0.47
C LYS A 117 -9.78 -3.48 -0.49
N CYS A 118 -8.67 -4.21 -0.32
CA CYS A 118 -7.52 -4.14 -1.20
C CYS A 118 -7.86 -4.60 -2.62
N ASP A 119 -8.56 -5.72 -2.76
CA ASP A 119 -8.98 -6.26 -4.05
C ASP A 119 -9.93 -5.29 -4.78
N GLU A 120 -10.87 -4.68 -4.05
CA GLU A 120 -11.82 -3.70 -4.58
C GLU A 120 -11.12 -2.39 -4.99
N TYR A 121 -10.22 -1.87 -4.14
CA TYR A 121 -9.49 -0.62 -4.41
C TYR A 121 -8.58 -0.73 -5.63
N PHE A 122 -7.84 -1.85 -5.76
CA PHE A 122 -6.90 -2.07 -6.86
C PHE A 122 -7.51 -2.79 -8.07
N TRP A 123 -8.85 -2.83 -8.16
CA TRP A 123 -9.54 -3.33 -9.34
C TRP A 123 -9.51 -2.30 -10.47
N ASN A 124 -8.99 -2.71 -11.61
CA ASN A 124 -8.91 -1.87 -12.81
C ASN A 124 -10.22 -1.98 -13.61
N HIS A 125 -11.16 -1.07 -13.37
CA HIS A 125 -12.52 -1.13 -13.91
C HIS A 125 -12.56 -1.11 -15.44
N HIS A 126 -11.76 -0.26 -16.09
CA HIS A 126 -11.78 -0.15 -17.55
C HIS A 126 -11.13 -1.34 -18.27
N ARG A 127 -10.37 -2.17 -17.56
CA ARG A 127 -9.77 -3.41 -18.10
C ARG A 127 -10.43 -4.67 -17.57
N ASN A 128 -11.32 -4.56 -16.58
CA ASN A 128 -11.95 -5.68 -15.88
C ASN A 128 -10.91 -6.69 -15.36
N GLU A 129 -9.85 -6.19 -14.75
CA GLU A 129 -8.77 -7.02 -14.20
C GLU A 129 -8.27 -6.51 -12.84
N ALA A 130 -7.77 -7.41 -12.01
CA ALA A 130 -7.04 -7.05 -10.80
C ALA A 130 -5.65 -6.50 -11.14
N ARG A 131 -5.18 -5.47 -10.42
CA ARG A 131 -3.82 -4.96 -10.54
C ARG A 131 -2.78 -6.03 -10.19
N GLY A 132 -3.01 -6.76 -9.10
CA GLY A 132 -2.13 -7.80 -8.59
C GLY A 132 -2.89 -8.88 -7.81
N VAL A 133 -2.22 -9.53 -6.87
CA VAL A 133 -2.81 -10.57 -6.02
C VAL A 133 -3.38 -10.02 -4.72
N GLY A 134 -3.39 -8.69 -4.57
CA GLY A 134 -3.90 -8.00 -3.39
C GLY A 134 -2.93 -8.00 -2.22
N GLY A 135 -3.48 -7.87 -1.05
CA GLY A 135 -2.77 -7.71 0.21
C GLY A 135 -3.71 -7.12 1.25
N LEU A 136 -3.31 -6.02 1.90
CA LEU A 136 -4.11 -5.30 2.87
C LEU A 136 -4.35 -3.86 2.39
N PHE A 137 -5.58 -3.38 2.56
CA PHE A 137 -5.91 -1.97 2.43
C PHE A 137 -6.90 -1.59 3.53
N PHE A 138 -6.54 -0.57 4.30
CA PHE A 138 -7.36 -0.03 5.38
C PHE A 138 -7.29 1.50 5.36
N ASP A 139 -8.38 2.13 5.71
CA ASP A 139 -8.48 3.58 5.80
C ASP A 139 -9.54 3.98 6.81
N TYR A 140 -9.44 5.22 7.31
CA TYR A 140 -10.35 5.74 8.34
C TYR A 140 -10.40 4.87 9.59
N CYS A 141 -9.24 4.31 9.97
CA CYS A 141 -9.10 3.51 11.20
C CYS A 141 -9.09 4.45 12.41
N ARG A 142 -10.27 4.71 12.94
CA ARG A 142 -10.51 5.56 14.11
C ARG A 142 -10.67 4.72 15.36
N GLU A 143 -10.47 5.37 16.50
CA GLU A 143 -10.85 4.78 17.79
C GLU A 143 -12.31 4.32 17.78
N ASN A 144 -12.55 3.17 18.36
CA ASN A 144 -13.87 2.57 18.53
C ASN A 144 -13.91 1.68 19.79
N SER A 145 -15.00 0.96 20.00
CA SER A 145 -15.18 0.12 21.19
C SER A 145 -14.19 -1.04 21.33
N THR A 146 -13.47 -1.41 20.28
CA THR A 146 -12.58 -2.58 20.25
C THR A 146 -11.12 -2.23 19.99
N MET A 147 -10.84 -1.03 19.46
CA MET A 147 -9.51 -0.56 19.06
C MET A 147 -9.35 0.89 19.51
N SER A 148 -8.43 1.15 20.43
CA SER A 148 -7.98 2.49 20.74
C SER A 148 -7.14 3.09 19.60
N ILE A 149 -6.81 4.36 19.67
CA ILE A 149 -5.91 4.99 18.69
C ILE A 149 -4.48 4.43 18.81
N GLU A 150 -4.07 4.05 20.01
CA GLU A 150 -2.80 3.42 20.33
C GLU A 150 -2.72 2.00 19.76
N ASP A 151 -3.84 1.24 19.76
CA ASP A 151 -3.91 -0.07 19.10
C ASP A 151 -3.76 0.06 17.60
N TRP A 152 -4.41 1.06 16.99
CA TRP A 152 -4.24 1.35 15.56
C TRP A 152 -2.81 1.78 15.23
N TYR A 153 -2.19 2.59 16.07
CA TYR A 153 -0.78 2.94 15.91
C TYR A 153 0.10 1.69 15.95
N SER A 154 -0.10 0.83 16.95
CA SER A 154 0.65 -0.42 17.11
C SER A 154 0.46 -1.35 15.92
N PHE A 155 -0.77 -1.49 15.40
CA PHE A 155 -1.08 -2.25 14.20
C PHE A 155 -0.31 -1.73 12.96
N VAL A 156 -0.31 -0.42 12.74
CA VAL A 156 0.40 0.21 11.61
C VAL A 156 1.91 0.03 11.72
N VAL A 157 2.46 0.16 12.94
CA VAL A 157 3.90 -0.08 13.20
C VAL A 157 4.25 -1.56 12.94
N GLU A 158 3.40 -2.50 13.37
CA GLU A 158 3.63 -3.94 13.12
C GLU A 158 3.61 -4.26 11.62
N ILE A 159 2.69 -3.68 10.85
CA ILE A 159 2.72 -3.77 9.38
C ILE A 159 4.05 -3.23 8.84
N GLY A 160 4.47 -2.04 9.28
CA GLY A 160 5.73 -1.43 8.86
C GLY A 160 6.95 -2.32 9.12
N ASN A 161 7.01 -2.95 10.28
CA ASN A 161 8.09 -3.87 10.66
C ASN A 161 8.07 -5.17 9.83
N ALA A 162 6.90 -5.63 9.43
CA ALA A 162 6.74 -6.87 8.68
C ALA A 162 6.96 -6.73 7.15
N LEU A 163 7.15 -5.52 6.62
CA LEU A 163 7.35 -5.32 5.17
C LEU A 163 8.54 -6.14 4.63
N MET A 164 9.62 -6.22 5.41
CA MET A 164 10.80 -6.99 5.03
C MET A 164 10.52 -8.49 5.03
N ASP A 165 9.85 -9.00 6.07
CA ASP A 165 9.49 -10.42 6.17
C ASP A 165 8.49 -10.82 5.07
N ALA A 166 7.61 -9.93 4.67
CA ALA A 166 6.63 -10.17 3.61
C ALA A 166 7.28 -10.24 2.21
N TYR A 167 8.32 -9.43 1.94
CA TYR A 167 8.84 -9.28 0.59
C TYR A 167 10.23 -9.86 0.35
N ILE A 168 11.18 -9.76 1.30
CA ILE A 168 12.56 -10.21 1.09
C ILE A 168 12.65 -11.70 0.72
N PRO A 169 11.94 -12.63 1.38
CA PRO A 169 11.99 -14.03 1.00
C PRO A 169 11.50 -14.30 -0.45
N ILE A 170 10.60 -13.46 -0.95
CA ILE A 170 10.10 -13.55 -2.33
C ILE A 170 11.15 -13.06 -3.32
N ILE A 171 11.70 -11.85 -3.09
CA ILE A 171 12.68 -11.27 -4.01
C ILE A 171 13.95 -12.13 -4.07
N ASP A 172 14.40 -12.71 -2.96
CA ASP A 172 15.58 -13.57 -2.91
C ASP A 172 15.40 -14.85 -3.73
N LYS A 173 14.20 -15.42 -3.77
CA LYS A 173 13.89 -16.58 -4.63
C LYS A 173 13.81 -16.21 -6.11
N ARG A 174 13.48 -14.96 -6.47
CA ARG A 174 13.06 -14.61 -7.84
C ARG A 174 14.05 -13.69 -8.57
N LYS A 175 14.88 -12.92 -7.87
CA LYS A 175 15.75 -11.88 -8.45
C LYS A 175 16.78 -12.41 -9.46
N ASP A 176 17.22 -13.67 -9.31
CA ASP A 176 18.28 -14.28 -10.12
C ASP A 176 17.74 -15.35 -11.09
N LEU A 177 16.42 -15.53 -11.19
CA LEU A 177 15.84 -16.49 -12.11
C LEU A 177 16.11 -16.08 -13.58
N ASN A 178 16.39 -17.07 -14.42
CA ASN A 178 16.52 -16.85 -15.86
C ASN A 178 15.20 -16.41 -16.47
N PHE A 179 15.27 -15.49 -17.43
CA PHE A 179 14.11 -15.01 -18.18
C PHE A 179 14.47 -14.72 -19.63
N SER A 180 13.48 -14.83 -20.49
CA SER A 180 13.59 -14.56 -21.92
C SER A 180 13.23 -13.10 -22.28
N HIS A 181 13.49 -12.71 -23.54
CA HIS A 181 13.01 -11.42 -24.07
C HIS A 181 11.48 -11.29 -23.97
N LYS A 182 10.72 -12.36 -24.22
CA LYS A 182 9.26 -12.35 -24.07
C LYS A 182 8.81 -12.03 -22.64
N ASN A 183 9.53 -12.53 -21.62
CA ASN A 183 9.24 -12.21 -20.24
C ASN A 183 9.46 -10.73 -19.96
N ARG A 184 10.51 -10.13 -20.52
CA ARG A 184 10.79 -8.69 -20.41
C ARG A 184 9.72 -7.84 -21.07
N GLU A 185 9.27 -8.20 -22.28
CA GLU A 185 8.20 -7.47 -22.96
C GLU A 185 6.88 -7.54 -22.18
N TRP A 186 6.55 -8.71 -21.63
CA TRP A 186 5.39 -8.85 -20.77
C TRP A 186 5.49 -7.97 -19.51
N GLN A 187 6.65 -7.93 -18.86
CA GLN A 187 6.90 -7.03 -17.72
C GLN A 187 6.64 -5.56 -18.09
N LYS A 188 7.12 -5.10 -19.25
CA LYS A 188 6.90 -3.72 -19.71
C LYS A 188 5.40 -3.42 -19.86
N ILE A 189 4.65 -4.32 -20.47
CA ILE A 189 3.19 -4.19 -20.63
C ILE A 189 2.51 -4.10 -19.27
N ARG A 190 2.85 -4.99 -18.33
CA ARG A 190 2.25 -4.99 -16.99
C ARG A 190 2.65 -3.75 -16.16
N ARG A 191 3.88 -3.27 -16.30
CA ARG A 191 4.31 -1.99 -15.68
C ARG A 191 3.55 -0.80 -16.27
N GLY A 192 3.30 -0.78 -17.57
CA GLY A 192 2.44 0.23 -18.21
C GLY A 192 1.03 0.24 -17.60
N ARG A 193 0.41 -0.92 -17.41
CA ARG A 193 -0.92 -1.04 -16.76
C ARG A 193 -0.90 -0.61 -15.27
N TYR A 194 0.18 -0.87 -14.57
CA TYR A 194 0.37 -0.41 -13.19
C TYR A 194 0.41 1.13 -13.12
N VAL A 195 1.16 1.76 -14.02
CA VAL A 195 1.23 3.24 -14.12
C VAL A 195 -0.11 3.82 -14.55
N GLU A 196 -0.78 3.19 -15.54
CA GLU A 196 -2.11 3.58 -15.99
C GLU A 196 -3.13 3.58 -14.83
N PHE A 197 -3.14 2.53 -13.99
CA PHE A 197 -3.98 2.50 -12.80
C PHE A 197 -3.74 3.70 -11.90
N ASN A 198 -2.48 4.00 -11.61
CA ASN A 198 -2.11 5.12 -10.73
C ASN A 198 -2.50 6.48 -11.31
N LEU A 199 -2.47 6.65 -12.64
CA LEU A 199 -2.85 7.90 -13.29
C LEU A 199 -4.37 8.08 -13.45
N VAL A 200 -5.11 6.99 -13.58
CA VAL A 200 -6.55 7.02 -13.90
C VAL A 200 -7.42 6.88 -12.63
N HIS A 201 -7.00 6.06 -11.68
CA HIS A 201 -7.81 5.68 -10.53
C HIS A 201 -7.23 6.14 -9.20
N ASP A 202 -5.91 6.16 -9.05
CA ASP A 202 -5.25 6.56 -7.80
C ASP A 202 -4.92 8.05 -7.80
N LEU A 203 -5.94 8.87 -7.50
CA LEU A 203 -5.79 10.32 -7.41
C LEU A 203 -4.91 10.77 -6.22
N SER A 204 -4.52 9.87 -5.33
CA SER A 204 -3.66 10.16 -4.18
C SER A 204 -2.25 10.61 -4.57
N LEU A 205 -1.83 10.34 -5.81
CA LEU A 205 -0.53 10.75 -6.34
C LEU A 205 -0.53 12.14 -7.00
N ILE A 206 -1.71 12.72 -7.22
CA ILE A 206 -1.88 13.97 -7.99
C ILE A 206 -2.17 15.17 -7.06
N HIS A 207 -2.40 14.93 -5.78
CA HIS A 207 -2.72 15.96 -4.78
C HIS A 207 -1.70 16.06 -3.67
#